data_bb309c307d4cb867a11bf7a4a522a138
#
_entry.id   bb309c307d4cb867a11bf7a4a522a138
#
_cell.length_a   1.000
_cell.length_b   1.000
_cell.length_c   1.000
_cell.angle_alpha   90.00
_cell.angle_beta   90.00
_cell.angle_gamma   90.00
#
_symmetry.space_group_name_H-M   'P 1'
#
loop_
_entity.id
_entity.type
_entity.pdbx_description
1 polymer ?
#
loop_
_entity_poly.entity_id
_entity_poly.type
_entity_poly.pdbx_seq_one_letter_code
_entity_poly.pdbx_strand_id
1 'polypeptide(L)'
;MKLIAHRNETPGCPENSVASLEYSAQPGIYAVECDVRRTGDGQYVIYHDDTLERLADDKRPVSGVTLEEMRRALAKVNRAVITLDTLTTDYRKKTPILLHVKERTPYPDLIERFERAPVEFIFGVESVAMLEAVRRFTPKDHILAFMPGRDMYPDFIAGGAGIIRLWEDWLNEITPDMVHAAGADQVWIMCNTPEKGMDGTPESLDHFLTIHADGALVSDVAMAADWMKEHGII
;
A
#
# COMPACT_ATOMS: atom_id res chain seq x y z
N MET A 1 11.87 -10.34 -9.18
CA MET A 1 11.28 -9.11 -8.58
C MET A 1 9.81 -9.35 -8.33
N LYS A 2 9.27 -8.97 -7.15
CA LYS A 2 7.85 -9.06 -6.81
C LYS A 2 7.10 -7.88 -7.43
N LEU A 3 5.88 -8.10 -7.97
CA LEU A 3 5.05 -7.01 -8.45
C LEU A 3 3.85 -6.81 -7.52
N ILE A 4 3.63 -5.58 -7.09
CA ILE A 4 2.58 -5.18 -6.17
C ILE A 4 1.65 -4.21 -6.90
N ALA A 5 0.37 -4.56 -6.95
CA ALA A 5 -0.64 -3.72 -7.56
C ALA A 5 -1.06 -2.61 -6.60
N HIS A 6 -0.84 -1.34 -7.00
CA HIS A 6 -1.04 -0.15 -6.16
C HIS A 6 -2.37 0.53 -6.50
N ARG A 7 -3.22 0.78 -5.48
CA ARG A 7 -4.57 1.39 -5.53
C ARG A 7 -5.59 0.76 -6.48
N ASN A 8 -5.15 0.22 -7.59
CA ASN A 8 -5.93 -0.65 -8.48
C ASN A 8 -7.24 -0.05 -9.03
N GLU A 9 -7.27 1.23 -9.38
CA GLU A 9 -8.42 1.80 -10.07
C GLU A 9 -8.46 1.28 -11.52
N THR A 10 -9.56 0.60 -11.87
CA THR A 10 -9.79 0.10 -13.21
C THR A 10 -11.20 0.48 -13.68
N PRO A 11 -11.48 0.46 -15.00
CA PRO A 11 -12.82 0.75 -15.48
C PRO A 11 -13.89 -0.12 -14.79
N GLY A 12 -14.83 0.52 -14.08
CA GLY A 12 -15.88 -0.15 -13.34
C GLY A 12 -15.52 -0.66 -11.94
N CYS A 13 -14.25 -0.56 -11.52
CA CYS A 13 -13.78 -0.92 -10.19
C CYS A 13 -13.06 0.28 -9.54
N PRO A 14 -13.75 1.07 -8.71
CA PRO A 14 -13.14 2.22 -8.04
C PRO A 14 -11.95 1.82 -7.17
N GLU A 15 -10.95 2.70 -7.06
CA GLU A 15 -9.81 2.50 -6.14
C GLU A 15 -10.30 2.16 -4.72
N ASN A 16 -9.49 1.42 -3.98
CA ASN A 16 -9.77 1.07 -2.58
C ASN A 16 -11.14 0.36 -2.38
N SER A 17 -11.55 -0.46 -3.35
CA SER A 17 -12.73 -1.34 -3.28
C SER A 17 -12.32 -2.81 -3.28
N VAL A 18 -13.15 -3.68 -2.70
CA VAL A 18 -12.91 -5.14 -2.76
C VAL A 18 -12.82 -5.61 -4.23
N ALA A 19 -13.69 -5.09 -5.10
CA ALA A 19 -13.71 -5.45 -6.51
C ALA A 19 -12.40 -5.10 -7.23
N SER A 20 -11.81 -3.91 -6.97
CA SER A 20 -10.55 -3.52 -7.58
C SER A 20 -9.38 -4.37 -7.07
N LEU A 21 -9.35 -4.68 -5.77
CA LEU A 21 -8.33 -5.55 -5.20
C LEU A 21 -8.41 -6.98 -5.76
N GLU A 22 -9.63 -7.54 -5.87
CA GLU A 22 -9.81 -8.87 -6.44
C GLU A 22 -9.51 -8.93 -7.95
N TYR A 23 -9.83 -7.87 -8.69
CA TYR A 23 -9.46 -7.73 -10.10
C TYR A 23 -7.94 -7.73 -10.28
N SER A 24 -7.23 -7.04 -9.41
CA SER A 24 -5.78 -6.89 -9.48
C SER A 24 -5.00 -8.08 -8.92
N ALA A 25 -5.66 -8.96 -8.17
CA ALA A 25 -5.08 -10.20 -7.66
C ALA A 25 -4.94 -11.27 -8.77
N GLN A 26 -4.22 -10.93 -9.83
CA GLN A 26 -3.97 -11.78 -11.00
C GLN A 26 -2.74 -12.68 -10.80
N PRO A 27 -2.59 -13.76 -11.60
CA PRO A 27 -1.38 -14.57 -11.59
C PRO A 27 -0.11 -13.71 -11.75
N GLY A 28 0.89 -13.95 -10.90
CA GLY A 28 2.15 -13.18 -10.90
C GLY A 28 2.14 -11.94 -10.02
N ILE A 29 0.98 -11.38 -9.65
CA ILE A 29 0.90 -10.30 -8.67
C ILE A 29 1.13 -10.87 -7.26
N TYR A 30 2.17 -10.36 -6.61
CA TYR A 30 2.58 -10.81 -5.27
C TYR A 30 1.66 -10.31 -4.16
N ALA A 31 1.25 -9.05 -4.22
CA ALA A 31 0.31 -8.45 -3.29
C ALA A 31 -0.52 -7.36 -3.97
N VAL A 32 -1.70 -7.07 -3.40
CA VAL A 32 -2.56 -5.94 -3.80
C VAL A 32 -2.54 -4.91 -2.69
N GLU A 33 -2.40 -3.63 -3.02
CA GLU A 33 -2.27 -2.57 -2.01
C GLU A 33 -3.58 -1.81 -1.83
N CYS A 34 -3.87 -1.43 -0.60
CA CYS A 34 -4.91 -0.47 -0.26
C CYS A 34 -4.56 0.29 1.02
N ASP A 35 -5.25 1.41 1.23
CA ASP A 35 -4.98 2.34 2.33
C ASP A 35 -6.04 2.23 3.42
N VAL A 36 -5.64 2.28 4.68
CA VAL A 36 -6.56 2.36 5.82
C VAL A 36 -6.38 3.67 6.58
N ARG A 37 -7.53 4.34 6.84
CA ARG A 37 -7.62 5.56 7.64
C ARG A 37 -8.68 5.46 8.72
N ARG A 38 -8.59 6.32 9.72
CA ARG A 38 -9.53 6.41 10.84
C ARG A 38 -10.43 7.64 10.68
N THR A 39 -11.74 7.42 10.75
CA THR A 39 -12.76 8.51 10.77
C THR A 39 -12.84 9.20 12.13
N GLY A 40 -13.52 10.34 12.18
CA GLY A 40 -13.72 11.12 13.42
C GLY A 40 -14.48 10.37 14.51
N ASP A 41 -15.37 9.44 14.15
CA ASP A 41 -16.08 8.55 15.08
C ASP A 41 -15.37 7.22 15.32
N GLY A 42 -14.09 7.10 14.90
CA GLY A 42 -13.22 5.98 15.22
C GLY A 42 -13.41 4.74 14.34
N GLN A 43 -14.10 4.85 13.20
CA GLN A 43 -14.21 3.74 12.26
C GLN A 43 -12.99 3.68 11.34
N TYR A 44 -12.58 2.47 10.94
CA TYR A 44 -11.47 2.27 10.00
C TYR A 44 -12.02 2.01 8.61
N VAL A 45 -11.64 2.89 7.67
CA VAL A 45 -12.13 2.90 6.29
C VAL A 45 -10.99 2.68 5.30
N ILE A 46 -11.28 2.03 4.18
CA ILE A 46 -10.32 1.86 3.10
C ILE A 46 -10.41 3.10 2.21
N TYR A 47 -9.41 3.97 2.35
CA TYR A 47 -9.39 5.29 1.70
C TYR A 47 -8.00 5.91 1.69
N HIS A 48 -7.59 6.48 0.54
CA HIS A 48 -6.22 6.99 0.39
C HIS A 48 -6.00 8.36 1.00
N ASP A 49 -6.80 9.36 0.58
CA ASP A 49 -6.53 10.77 0.88
C ASP A 49 -6.83 11.12 2.35
N ASP A 50 -6.22 12.16 2.86
CA ASP A 50 -6.52 12.67 4.20
C ASP A 50 -7.80 13.53 4.25
N THR A 51 -8.27 14.00 3.08
CA THR A 51 -9.53 14.73 2.91
C THR A 51 -10.45 14.04 1.90
N LEU A 52 -11.72 14.42 1.87
CA LEU A 52 -12.69 13.93 0.88
C LEU A 52 -12.66 14.73 -0.44
N GLU A 53 -11.75 15.74 -0.58
CA GLU A 53 -11.78 16.72 -1.65
C GLU A 53 -11.67 16.11 -3.04
N ARG A 54 -10.66 15.26 -3.28
CA ARG A 54 -10.41 14.67 -4.61
C ARG A 54 -11.58 13.84 -5.13
N LEU A 55 -12.23 13.06 -4.26
CA LEU A 55 -13.27 12.12 -4.67
C LEU A 55 -14.69 12.65 -4.50
N ALA A 56 -14.93 13.61 -3.60
CA ALA A 56 -16.29 14.08 -3.26
C ALA A 56 -16.45 15.61 -3.24
N ASP A 57 -15.43 16.38 -3.64
CA ASP A 57 -15.41 17.86 -3.57
C ASP A 57 -15.77 18.39 -2.17
N ASP A 58 -15.32 17.69 -1.13
CA ASP A 58 -15.57 18.01 0.28
C ASP A 58 -14.21 18.16 0.99
N LYS A 59 -13.86 19.36 1.41
CA LYS A 59 -12.54 19.67 2.01
C LYS A 59 -12.35 19.14 3.42
N ARG A 60 -13.37 18.52 4.01
CA ARG A 60 -13.24 17.99 5.37
C ARG A 60 -12.25 16.81 5.40
N PRO A 61 -11.42 16.75 6.44
CA PRO A 61 -10.53 15.61 6.63
C PRO A 61 -11.33 14.35 7.02
N VAL A 62 -10.83 13.18 6.67
CA VAL A 62 -11.42 11.89 7.06
C VAL A 62 -11.53 11.79 8.59
N SER A 63 -10.54 12.25 9.32
CA SER A 63 -10.54 12.30 10.79
C SER A 63 -11.52 13.30 11.40
N GLY A 64 -12.12 14.18 10.60
CA GLY A 64 -13.11 15.19 11.02
C GLY A 64 -14.56 14.84 10.69
N VAL A 65 -14.82 13.71 10.04
CA VAL A 65 -16.17 13.26 9.66
C VAL A 65 -16.47 11.88 10.25
N THR A 66 -17.75 11.59 10.48
CA THR A 66 -18.21 10.24 10.82
C THR A 66 -18.25 9.35 9.58
N LEU A 67 -18.22 8.02 9.77
CA LEU A 67 -18.41 7.06 8.67
C LEU A 67 -19.69 7.34 7.88
N GLU A 68 -20.78 7.70 8.57
CA GLU A 68 -22.05 7.98 7.92
C GLU A 68 -22.02 9.27 7.08
N GLU A 69 -21.35 10.32 7.55
CA GLU A 69 -21.13 11.55 6.77
C GLU A 69 -20.27 11.29 5.55
N MET A 70 -19.20 10.51 5.70
CA MET A 70 -18.32 10.11 4.60
C MET A 70 -19.08 9.29 3.53
N ARG A 71 -19.91 8.32 3.96
CA ARG A 71 -20.78 7.55 3.05
C ARG A 71 -21.73 8.45 2.27
N ARG A 72 -22.37 9.44 2.96
CA ARG A 72 -23.25 10.41 2.29
C ARG A 72 -22.52 11.30 1.29
N ALA A 73 -21.30 11.72 1.59
CA ALA A 73 -20.51 12.53 0.67
C ALA A 73 -20.15 11.74 -0.59
N LEU A 74 -19.60 10.53 -0.44
CA LEU A 74 -19.17 9.71 -1.55
C LEU A 74 -20.32 9.11 -2.37
N ALA A 75 -21.49 8.87 -1.77
CA ALA A 75 -22.67 8.42 -2.49
C ALA A 75 -23.16 9.45 -3.55
N LYS A 76 -22.92 10.76 -3.34
CA LYS A 76 -23.26 11.80 -4.33
C LYS A 76 -22.49 11.66 -5.65
N VAL A 77 -21.34 11.04 -5.60
CA VAL A 77 -20.46 10.77 -6.76
C VAL A 77 -20.42 9.28 -7.12
N ASN A 78 -21.43 8.54 -6.66
CA ASN A 78 -21.61 7.12 -6.93
C ASN A 78 -20.42 6.25 -6.49
N ARG A 79 -19.79 6.59 -5.36
CA ARG A 79 -18.73 5.81 -4.73
C ARG A 79 -19.18 5.23 -3.40
N ALA A 80 -18.83 3.98 -3.14
CA ALA A 80 -19.04 3.33 -1.85
C ALA A 80 -17.82 3.48 -0.96
N VAL A 81 -18.05 3.53 0.37
CA VAL A 81 -16.98 3.44 1.38
C VAL A 81 -17.04 2.06 2.00
N ILE A 82 -15.93 1.32 1.93
CA ILE A 82 -15.77 0.07 2.65
C ILE A 82 -14.98 0.30 3.93
N THR A 83 -15.32 -0.46 4.97
CA THR A 83 -14.55 -0.49 6.22
C THR A 83 -13.49 -1.58 6.18
N LEU A 84 -12.52 -1.51 7.10
CA LEU A 84 -11.56 -2.59 7.29
C LEU A 84 -12.25 -3.94 7.55
N ASP A 85 -13.33 -3.93 8.34
CA ASP A 85 -14.11 -5.14 8.61
C ASP A 85 -14.78 -5.69 7.34
N THR A 86 -15.32 -4.80 6.49
CA THR A 86 -15.87 -5.19 5.18
C THR A 86 -14.79 -5.78 4.29
N LEU A 87 -13.63 -5.14 4.21
CA LEU A 87 -12.49 -5.65 3.44
C LEU A 87 -12.11 -7.07 3.86
N THR A 88 -11.88 -7.28 5.15
CA THR A 88 -11.45 -8.59 5.69
C THR A 88 -12.51 -9.67 5.56
N THR A 89 -13.80 -9.29 5.56
CA THR A 89 -14.93 -10.22 5.40
C THR A 89 -15.18 -10.57 3.94
N ASP A 90 -15.03 -9.63 3.02
CA ASP A 90 -15.49 -9.78 1.63
C ASP A 90 -14.39 -10.14 0.64
N TYR A 91 -13.13 -9.85 0.94
CA TYR A 91 -12.00 -10.25 0.10
C TYR A 91 -11.83 -11.76 0.06
N ARG A 92 -11.83 -12.36 -1.15
CA ARG A 92 -11.85 -13.83 -1.36
C ARG A 92 -10.59 -14.39 -2.00
N LYS A 93 -9.65 -13.55 -2.41
CA LYS A 93 -8.41 -14.00 -3.02
C LYS A 93 -7.39 -14.44 -1.96
N LYS A 94 -6.44 -15.29 -2.39
CA LYS A 94 -5.31 -15.71 -1.55
C LYS A 94 -4.11 -14.77 -1.65
N THR A 95 -4.12 -13.85 -2.61
CA THR A 95 -3.08 -12.85 -2.78
C THR A 95 -3.04 -11.96 -1.53
N PRO A 96 -1.89 -11.78 -0.86
CA PRO A 96 -1.78 -10.93 0.30
C PRO A 96 -2.20 -9.48 0.03
N ILE A 97 -2.69 -8.81 1.06
CA ILE A 97 -3.00 -7.37 0.98
C ILE A 97 -1.84 -6.60 1.62
N LEU A 98 -1.18 -5.74 0.83
CA LEU A 98 -0.32 -4.69 1.37
C LEU A 98 -1.23 -3.58 1.92
N LEU A 99 -1.47 -3.61 3.24
CA LEU A 99 -2.31 -2.63 3.92
C LEU A 99 -1.47 -1.42 4.33
N HIS A 100 -1.59 -0.32 3.60
CA HIS A 100 -0.93 0.93 3.95
C HIS A 100 -1.67 1.63 5.09
N VAL A 101 -1.11 1.55 6.29
CA VAL A 101 -1.67 2.14 7.50
C VAL A 101 -1.29 3.61 7.58
N LYS A 102 -2.22 4.51 7.25
CA LYS A 102 -2.02 5.97 7.30
C LYS A 102 -1.98 6.52 8.73
N GLU A 103 -2.45 5.75 9.68
CA GLU A 103 -2.40 6.13 11.10
C GLU A 103 -0.98 5.95 11.65
N ARG A 104 -0.43 7.01 12.20
CA ARG A 104 0.91 6.98 12.82
C ARG A 104 0.86 6.57 14.30
N THR A 105 -0.31 6.70 14.91
CA THR A 105 -0.57 6.27 16.29
C THR A 105 -1.14 4.86 16.29
N PRO A 106 -0.53 3.91 17.03
CA PRO A 106 -1.04 2.54 17.12
C PRO A 106 -2.23 2.47 18.09
N TYR A 107 -3.43 2.79 17.62
CA TYR A 107 -4.66 2.65 18.40
C TYR A 107 -4.87 1.18 18.81
N PRO A 108 -5.13 0.88 20.10
CA PRO A 108 -5.26 -0.51 20.57
C PRO A 108 -6.32 -1.31 19.82
N ASP A 109 -7.46 -0.70 19.52
CA ASP A 109 -8.56 -1.33 18.78
C ASP A 109 -8.23 -1.61 17.31
N LEU A 110 -7.35 -0.81 16.69
CA LEU A 110 -6.83 -1.09 15.34
C LEU A 110 -5.88 -2.29 15.35
N ILE A 111 -4.97 -2.32 16.33
CA ILE A 111 -4.01 -3.43 16.48
C ILE A 111 -4.75 -4.74 16.72
N GLU A 112 -5.77 -4.76 17.60
CA GLU A 112 -6.59 -5.94 17.85
C GLU A 112 -7.31 -6.45 16.57
N ARG A 113 -7.78 -5.53 15.71
CA ARG A 113 -8.38 -5.89 14.40
C ARG A 113 -7.36 -6.53 13.47
N PHE A 114 -6.13 -6.02 13.45
CA PHE A 114 -5.06 -6.58 12.63
C PHE A 114 -4.68 -8.00 13.08
N GLU A 115 -4.53 -8.23 14.39
CA GLU A 115 -4.19 -9.53 14.95
C GLU A 115 -5.26 -10.60 14.66
N ARG A 116 -6.52 -10.19 14.55
CA ARG A 116 -7.67 -11.10 14.33
C ARG A 116 -8.09 -11.23 12.87
N ALA A 117 -7.48 -10.49 11.97
CA ALA A 117 -7.88 -10.47 10.56
C ALA A 117 -7.74 -11.87 9.93
N PRO A 118 -8.75 -12.37 9.21
CA PRO A 118 -8.69 -13.67 8.53
C PRO A 118 -7.95 -13.63 7.18
N VAL A 119 -7.36 -12.48 6.83
CA VAL A 119 -6.61 -12.26 5.60
C VAL A 119 -5.14 -12.04 5.91
N GLU A 120 -4.27 -12.41 4.97
CA GLU A 120 -2.84 -12.17 5.10
C GLU A 120 -2.52 -10.71 4.75
N PHE A 121 -1.99 -9.98 5.74
CA PHE A 121 -1.52 -8.62 5.57
C PHE A 121 0.01 -8.53 5.50
N ILE A 122 0.49 -7.70 4.57
CA ILE A 122 1.78 -7.04 4.66
C ILE A 122 1.47 -5.62 5.16
N PHE A 123 2.02 -5.22 6.30
CA PHE A 123 1.72 -3.91 6.88
C PHE A 123 2.67 -2.85 6.33
N GLY A 124 2.12 -1.90 5.59
CA GLY A 124 2.82 -0.69 5.18
C GLY A 124 2.65 0.39 6.24
N VAL A 125 3.73 0.82 6.92
CA VAL A 125 3.65 1.71 8.08
C VAL A 125 4.45 2.99 7.87
N GLU A 126 3.92 4.13 8.34
CA GLU A 126 4.54 5.46 8.21
C GLU A 126 5.27 5.95 9.48
N SER A 127 5.26 5.17 10.56
CA SER A 127 5.95 5.54 11.81
C SER A 127 6.58 4.34 12.50
N VAL A 128 7.67 4.58 13.22
CA VAL A 128 8.33 3.56 14.06
C VAL A 128 7.39 3.07 15.16
N ALA A 129 6.53 3.94 15.73
CA ALA A 129 5.57 3.55 16.74
C ALA A 129 4.54 2.52 16.22
N MET A 130 4.03 2.71 14.99
CA MET A 130 3.14 1.73 14.34
C MET A 130 3.91 0.45 13.99
N LEU A 131 5.14 0.57 13.49
CA LEU A 131 6.02 -0.57 13.22
C LEU A 131 6.22 -1.43 14.46
N GLU A 132 6.60 -0.85 15.59
CA GLU A 132 6.79 -1.57 16.86
C GLU A 132 5.51 -2.27 17.34
N ALA A 133 4.34 -1.67 17.09
CA ALA A 133 3.07 -2.27 17.45
C ALA A 133 2.77 -3.51 16.61
N VAL A 134 2.91 -3.45 15.27
CA VAL A 134 2.63 -4.59 14.39
C VAL A 134 3.70 -5.69 14.49
N ARG A 135 4.95 -5.35 14.84
CA ARG A 135 6.04 -6.32 15.07
C ARG A 135 5.75 -7.34 16.18
N ARG A 136 4.81 -7.07 17.07
CA ARG A 136 4.47 -7.97 18.19
C ARG A 136 3.81 -9.26 17.72
N PHE A 137 3.13 -9.25 16.57
CA PHE A 137 2.37 -10.38 16.04
C PHE A 137 2.69 -10.69 14.56
N THR A 138 3.51 -9.87 13.89
CA THR A 138 3.83 -10.01 12.47
C THR A 138 5.33 -10.15 12.27
N PRO A 139 5.81 -11.10 11.44
CA PRO A 139 7.22 -11.22 11.10
C PRO A 139 7.70 -10.02 10.28
N LYS A 140 9.00 -9.73 10.33
CA LYS A 140 9.57 -8.53 9.70
C LYS A 140 9.43 -8.47 8.18
N ASP A 141 9.39 -9.62 7.51
CA ASP A 141 9.21 -9.76 6.07
C ASP A 141 7.77 -9.48 5.59
N HIS A 142 6.85 -9.22 6.54
CA HIS A 142 5.51 -8.71 6.32
C HIS A 142 5.33 -7.28 6.81
N ILE A 143 6.41 -6.52 7.00
CA ILE A 143 6.37 -5.11 7.39
C ILE A 143 7.17 -4.29 6.41
N LEU A 144 6.47 -3.39 5.72
CA LEU A 144 7.02 -2.43 4.77
C LEU A 144 7.03 -1.03 5.37
N ALA A 145 8.17 -0.36 5.31
CA ALA A 145 8.31 1.04 5.70
C ALA A 145 7.86 1.96 4.56
N PHE A 146 6.72 2.65 4.72
CA PHE A 146 6.33 3.81 3.91
C PHE A 146 6.91 5.08 4.53
N MET A 147 8.22 5.24 4.45
CA MET A 147 8.94 6.32 5.11
C MET A 147 8.48 7.70 4.64
N PRO A 148 8.25 8.66 5.56
CA PRO A 148 7.97 10.05 5.19
C PRO A 148 9.17 10.78 4.55
N GLY A 149 10.40 10.36 4.87
CA GLY A 149 11.63 10.91 4.33
C GLY A 149 12.62 9.82 3.97
N ARG A 150 13.43 10.06 2.93
CA ARG A 150 14.37 9.09 2.39
C ARG A 150 15.51 8.72 3.35
N ASP A 151 15.86 9.60 4.25
CA ASP A 151 16.92 9.44 5.26
C ASP A 151 16.47 8.62 6.48
N MET A 152 15.21 8.24 6.55
CA MET A 152 14.62 7.52 7.71
C MET A 152 14.79 5.99 7.64
N TYR A 153 15.28 5.42 6.53
CA TYR A 153 15.37 3.96 6.40
C TYR A 153 16.19 3.28 7.52
N PRO A 154 17.27 3.88 8.09
CA PRO A 154 17.98 3.24 9.19
C PRO A 154 17.11 3.07 10.43
N ASP A 155 16.25 4.05 10.75
CA ASP A 155 15.36 3.98 11.92
C ASP A 155 14.31 2.88 11.76
N PHE A 156 13.75 2.74 10.56
CA PHE A 156 12.78 1.67 10.26
C PHE A 156 13.42 0.29 10.25
N ILE A 157 14.64 0.15 9.72
CA ILE A 157 15.40 -1.11 9.79
C ILE A 157 15.69 -1.47 11.24
N ALA A 158 16.19 -0.51 12.05
CA ALA A 158 16.45 -0.71 13.46
C ALA A 158 15.18 -1.07 14.25
N GLY A 159 14.03 -0.51 13.88
CA GLY A 159 12.71 -0.86 14.41
C GLY A 159 12.21 -2.25 13.99
N GLY A 160 12.83 -2.87 12.99
CA GLY A 160 12.53 -4.25 12.53
C GLY A 160 11.61 -4.32 11.32
N ALA A 161 11.55 -3.31 10.46
CA ALA A 161 10.99 -3.46 9.12
C ALA A 161 11.90 -4.33 8.26
N GLY A 162 11.36 -5.35 7.63
CA GLY A 162 12.12 -6.19 6.67
C GLY A 162 12.08 -5.63 5.26
N ILE A 163 11.10 -4.82 4.94
CA ILE A 163 10.91 -4.25 3.59
C ILE A 163 11.00 -2.72 3.68
N ILE A 164 11.86 -2.13 2.87
CA ILE A 164 11.98 -0.67 2.75
C ILE A 164 11.42 -0.25 1.39
N ARG A 165 10.45 0.68 1.38
CA ARG A 165 9.92 1.26 0.15
C ARG A 165 10.68 2.53 -0.20
N LEU A 166 11.25 2.59 -1.41
CA LEU A 166 11.80 3.79 -2.01
C LEU A 166 10.83 4.35 -3.07
N TRP A 167 10.81 5.67 -3.20
CA TRP A 167 10.24 6.29 -4.38
C TRP A 167 11.23 6.20 -5.55
N GLU A 168 10.75 6.04 -6.78
CA GLU A 168 11.60 5.99 -7.97
C GLU A 168 12.45 7.26 -8.13
N ASP A 169 11.91 8.43 -7.80
CA ASP A 169 12.63 9.72 -7.85
C ASP A 169 13.76 9.86 -6.80
N TRP A 170 13.78 8.98 -5.77
CA TRP A 170 14.87 8.95 -4.78
C TRP A 170 16.11 8.20 -5.24
N LEU A 171 16.01 7.40 -6.31
CA LEU A 171 17.05 6.47 -6.75
C LEU A 171 18.36 7.14 -7.18
N ASN A 172 18.35 8.43 -7.49
CA ASN A 172 19.56 9.21 -7.74
C ASN A 172 20.41 9.46 -6.48
N GLU A 173 19.84 9.26 -5.28
CA GLU A 173 20.50 9.55 -4.00
C GLU A 173 20.59 8.32 -3.10
N ILE A 174 19.59 7.41 -3.17
CA ILE A 174 19.54 6.17 -2.37
C ILE A 174 19.28 5.01 -3.32
N THR A 175 20.20 4.04 -3.32
CA THR A 175 20.04 2.82 -4.13
C THR A 175 19.57 1.64 -3.28
N PRO A 176 18.96 0.60 -3.87
CA PRO A 176 18.66 -0.65 -3.16
C PRO A 176 19.87 -1.25 -2.47
N ASP A 177 21.05 -1.25 -3.10
CA ASP A 177 22.28 -1.79 -2.51
C ASP A 177 22.69 -1.05 -1.22
N MET A 178 22.50 0.28 -1.16
CA MET A 178 22.75 1.06 0.08
C MET A 178 21.83 0.63 1.21
N VAL A 179 20.56 0.39 0.90
CA VAL A 179 19.54 0.01 1.88
C VAL A 179 19.73 -1.44 2.33
N HIS A 180 20.09 -2.35 1.44
CA HIS A 180 20.50 -3.71 1.78
C HIS A 180 21.77 -3.73 2.67
N ALA A 181 22.77 -2.91 2.34
CA ALA A 181 23.98 -2.79 3.16
C ALA A 181 23.68 -2.26 4.57
N ALA A 182 22.62 -1.50 4.75
CA ALA A 182 22.13 -1.05 6.05
C ALA A 182 21.31 -2.10 6.82
N GLY A 183 20.96 -3.24 6.19
CA GLY A 183 20.34 -4.39 6.84
C GLY A 183 18.88 -4.66 6.47
N ALA A 184 18.32 -4.02 5.45
CA ALA A 184 17.00 -4.37 4.92
C ALA A 184 17.05 -5.75 4.23
N ASP A 185 16.01 -6.57 4.43
CA ASP A 185 15.88 -7.85 3.73
C ASP A 185 15.42 -7.66 2.28
N GLN A 186 14.56 -6.67 2.04
CA GLN A 186 14.01 -6.36 0.72
C GLN A 186 13.89 -4.85 0.52
N VAL A 187 14.03 -4.41 -0.73
CA VAL A 187 13.79 -3.04 -1.17
C VAL A 187 12.76 -3.06 -2.29
N TRP A 188 11.63 -2.38 -2.07
CA TRP A 188 10.59 -2.23 -3.06
C TRP A 188 10.56 -0.79 -3.57
N ILE A 189 10.39 -0.61 -4.88
CA ILE A 189 10.35 0.69 -5.51
C ILE A 189 8.92 1.03 -5.90
N MET A 190 8.51 2.25 -5.62
CA MET A 190 7.21 2.77 -6.01
C MET A 190 7.40 3.81 -7.11
N CYS A 191 6.76 3.57 -8.26
CA CYS A 191 6.79 4.50 -9.38
C CYS A 191 6.15 5.83 -8.99
N ASN A 192 6.80 6.95 -9.28
CA ASN A 192 6.30 8.29 -8.97
C ASN A 192 6.96 9.40 -9.79
N THR A 193 7.58 9.08 -10.93
CA THR A 193 8.18 10.15 -11.75
C THR A 193 7.10 11.01 -12.39
N PRO A 194 7.36 12.31 -12.63
CA PRO A 194 6.39 13.21 -13.25
C PRO A 194 5.90 12.73 -14.62
N GLU A 195 6.75 12.04 -15.37
CA GLU A 195 6.47 11.56 -16.73
C GLU A 195 5.65 10.24 -16.72
N LYS A 196 5.83 9.40 -15.69
CA LYS A 196 5.26 8.05 -15.62
C LYS A 196 4.13 7.93 -14.61
N GLY A 197 4.03 8.89 -13.67
CA GLY A 197 3.08 8.83 -12.57
C GLY A 197 3.28 7.57 -11.73
N MET A 198 2.18 7.02 -11.22
CA MET A 198 2.19 5.79 -10.41
C MET A 198 2.05 4.51 -11.23
N ASP A 199 1.78 4.62 -12.53
CA ASP A 199 1.53 3.45 -13.40
C ASP A 199 2.81 2.67 -13.67
N GLY A 200 3.93 3.38 -13.77
CA GLY A 200 5.20 2.80 -14.18
C GLY A 200 5.25 2.54 -15.69
N THR A 201 6.35 1.98 -16.16
CA THR A 201 6.54 1.54 -17.54
C THR A 201 7.37 0.25 -17.57
N PRO A 202 7.37 -0.54 -18.68
CA PRO A 202 8.27 -1.67 -18.83
C PRO A 202 9.73 -1.30 -18.58
N GLU A 203 10.18 -0.14 -19.06
CA GLU A 203 11.56 0.35 -18.88
C GLU A 203 11.86 0.66 -17.40
N SER A 204 10.87 1.13 -16.61
CA SER A 204 11.02 1.27 -15.17
C SER A 204 11.27 -0.08 -14.51
N LEU A 205 10.49 -1.09 -14.87
CA LEU A 205 10.62 -2.45 -14.32
C LEU A 205 11.96 -3.09 -14.70
N ASP A 206 12.42 -2.91 -15.94
CA ASP A 206 13.74 -3.35 -16.41
C ASP A 206 14.85 -2.65 -15.62
N HIS A 207 14.73 -1.34 -15.42
CA HIS A 207 15.67 -0.58 -14.61
C HIS A 207 15.72 -1.11 -13.16
N PHE A 208 14.57 -1.35 -12.54
CA PHE A 208 14.51 -1.85 -11.17
C PHE A 208 15.17 -3.23 -11.01
N LEU A 209 15.08 -4.09 -12.04
CA LEU A 209 15.84 -5.34 -12.06
C LEU A 209 17.35 -5.09 -12.08
N THR A 210 17.84 -4.13 -12.90
CA THR A 210 19.28 -3.86 -13.02
C THR A 210 19.89 -3.27 -11.76
N ILE A 211 19.11 -2.59 -10.93
CA ILE A 211 19.55 -2.02 -9.65
C ILE A 211 19.21 -2.89 -8.43
N HIS A 212 18.88 -4.16 -8.65
CA HIS A 212 18.62 -5.17 -7.61
C HIS A 212 17.43 -4.84 -6.69
N ALA A 213 16.38 -4.23 -7.21
CA ALA A 213 15.14 -4.09 -6.47
C ALA A 213 14.43 -5.45 -6.30
N ASP A 214 13.90 -5.71 -5.11
CA ASP A 214 13.19 -6.96 -4.80
C ASP A 214 11.71 -6.90 -5.20
N GLY A 215 11.14 -5.70 -5.28
CA GLY A 215 9.75 -5.48 -5.65
C GLY A 215 9.49 -4.13 -6.29
N ALA A 216 8.34 -4.02 -6.97
CA ALA A 216 7.85 -2.79 -7.55
C ALA A 216 6.35 -2.62 -7.30
N LEU A 217 5.94 -1.40 -6.90
CA LEU A 217 4.54 -0.99 -6.78
C LEU A 217 4.16 -0.22 -8.03
N VAL A 218 3.17 -0.73 -8.77
CA VAL A 218 2.69 -0.16 -10.03
C VAL A 218 1.16 -0.08 -10.04
N SER A 219 0.59 0.94 -10.67
CA SER A 219 -0.87 1.07 -10.79
C SER A 219 -1.41 0.44 -12.08
N ASP A 220 -0.59 0.30 -13.14
CA ASP A 220 -0.99 -0.40 -14.36
C ASP A 220 -0.70 -1.90 -14.25
N VAL A 221 -1.70 -2.65 -13.75
CA VAL A 221 -1.62 -4.10 -13.59
C VAL A 221 -1.60 -4.85 -14.93
N ALA A 222 -2.20 -4.28 -15.99
CA ALA A 222 -2.21 -4.91 -17.31
C ALA A 222 -0.81 -4.84 -17.93
N MET A 223 -0.17 -3.66 -17.90
CA MET A 223 1.22 -3.50 -18.31
C MET A 223 2.15 -4.44 -17.51
N ALA A 224 1.98 -4.50 -16.19
CA ALA A 224 2.78 -5.37 -15.33
C ALA A 224 2.61 -6.86 -15.70
N ALA A 225 1.40 -7.31 -16.01
CA ALA A 225 1.12 -8.68 -16.43
C ALA A 225 1.79 -9.02 -17.78
N ASP A 226 1.76 -8.11 -18.73
CA ASP A 226 2.40 -8.30 -20.02
C ASP A 226 3.92 -8.32 -19.89
N TRP A 227 4.49 -7.41 -19.11
CA TRP A 227 5.92 -7.41 -18.79
C TRP A 227 6.37 -8.74 -18.14
N MET A 228 5.58 -9.30 -17.20
CA MET A 228 5.90 -10.60 -16.58
C MET A 228 5.92 -11.74 -17.59
N LYS A 229 4.98 -11.76 -18.57
CA LYS A 229 4.96 -12.78 -19.65
C LYS A 229 6.21 -12.67 -20.52
N GLU A 230 6.59 -11.45 -20.92
CA GLU A 230 7.79 -11.21 -21.74
C GLU A 230 9.07 -11.67 -21.05
N HIS A 231 9.11 -11.58 -19.71
CA HIS A 231 10.27 -12.02 -18.90
C HIS A 231 10.18 -13.47 -18.41
N GLY A 232 9.15 -14.21 -18.83
CA GLY A 232 8.98 -15.63 -18.45
C GLY A 232 8.74 -15.85 -16.95
N ILE A 233 8.11 -14.87 -16.26
CA ILE A 233 7.79 -14.94 -14.84
C ILE A 233 6.45 -15.68 -14.63
N ILE A 234 5.52 -15.56 -15.60
CA ILE A 234 4.22 -16.25 -15.65
C ILE A 234 3.95 -16.83 -17.02
#